data_3fb115675951a60b1fa400bebfc879f6
#
_entry.id   3fb115675951a60b1fa400bebfc879f6
#
_cell.length_a   1.000
_cell.length_b   1.000
_cell.length_c   1.000
_cell.angle_alpha   90.00
_cell.angle_beta   90.00
_cell.angle_gamma   90.00
#
_symmetry.space_group_name_H-M   'P 1'
#
loop_
_entity.id
_entity.type
_entity.pdbx_description
1 polymer ?
#
loop_
_entity_poly.entity_id
_entity_poly.type
_entity_poly.pdbx_seq_one_letter_code
_entity_poly.pdbx_strand_id
1 'polypeptide(L)'
;MQMRVEFRHELRSSRRLVFENIMDLEHVPVVHRRWFGAVRIRQQRPDYVEYRLTSYFFGLKQHILARGGPIDDDHYWYEFVLPLATARVDGSLAGTDGNLTQTETITFRFPLILTPLFWLLKPLLLRQKQDILKCDTDLLEREYALEQSGFRRHEHRAPRIVVYGGNGFFGRLVVEELLRHTTADILIASRKAKYLDFGSQQARVKFAESDLSNYGSVLRTIDGASIAMLCGGPFQRTPQSLLRACVEKKISYIDIADDRSFVDTAHKLAADVEKAGIAAFIGCSVVPGLTSLFTQFSRAQVGSIEKVDIAISPGTKHPRGPASFECLLTTVGEQFGKASVRGWSEPRSVDFPSPMGWRTVYRVVDIADYFVQPHYFGTKAVEFRIGSELLILNLLFSWLAALRGKLGMPAKFLIAPSRLAVALFAPFGTSQGGVWIRIEGRLDGEHRQVEWAVWANERGERIPAVPAAIAAAMLLAGKVPKEGIVPPNWISYEQLVAELLTRGIRVASRANSSDPWHLVSAAA
;
A
#
# COMPACT_ATOMS: atom_id res chain seq x y z
N MET A 1 -16.90 -9.59 -41.57
CA MET A 1 -17.05 -8.34 -42.36
C MET A 1 -16.10 -7.28 -41.82
N GLN A 2 -15.73 -6.33 -42.67
CA GLN A 2 -14.79 -5.26 -42.28
C GLN A 2 -15.39 -3.92 -42.70
N MET A 3 -15.36 -2.94 -41.79
CA MET A 3 -15.80 -1.56 -42.06
C MET A 3 -14.65 -0.63 -41.71
N ARG A 4 -14.33 0.31 -42.61
CA ARG A 4 -13.30 1.33 -42.39
C ARG A 4 -13.92 2.71 -42.30
N VAL A 5 -13.36 3.52 -41.42
CA VAL A 5 -13.72 4.94 -41.26
C VAL A 5 -12.44 5.71 -41.04
N GLU A 6 -12.27 6.82 -41.72
CA GLU A 6 -11.11 7.69 -41.63
C GLU A 6 -11.51 9.02 -40.98
N PHE A 7 -10.67 9.51 -40.08
CA PHE A 7 -10.76 10.83 -39.47
C PHE A 7 -9.47 11.58 -39.75
N ARG A 8 -9.60 12.83 -40.16
CA ARG A 8 -8.48 13.72 -40.38
C ARG A 8 -8.76 15.05 -39.72
N HIS A 9 -7.79 15.55 -38.95
CA HIS A 9 -7.88 16.85 -38.31
C HIS A 9 -6.50 17.52 -38.18
N GLU A 10 -6.53 18.83 -38.14
CA GLU A 10 -5.34 19.64 -37.88
C GLU A 10 -5.14 19.80 -36.40
N LEU A 11 -3.88 19.85 -35.94
CA LEU A 11 -3.50 19.86 -34.53
C LEU A 11 -2.29 20.76 -34.32
N ARG A 12 -2.44 21.75 -33.47
CA ARG A 12 -1.33 22.61 -33.02
C ARG A 12 -0.62 21.97 -31.83
N SER A 13 0.26 21.01 -32.12
CA SER A 13 1.01 20.29 -31.09
C SER A 13 2.36 19.80 -31.64
N SER A 14 3.19 19.20 -30.78
CA SER A 14 4.39 18.48 -31.20
C SER A 14 4.12 16.98 -31.30
N ARG A 15 4.88 16.27 -32.17
CA ARG A 15 4.85 14.80 -32.24
C ARG A 15 5.03 14.16 -30.87
N ARG A 16 6.01 14.67 -30.10
CA ARG A 16 6.29 14.18 -28.75
C ARG A 16 5.05 14.22 -27.86
N LEU A 17 4.33 15.35 -27.80
CA LEU A 17 3.11 15.46 -26.98
C LEU A 17 2.00 14.52 -27.44
N VAL A 18 1.84 14.32 -28.74
CA VAL A 18 0.86 13.36 -29.28
C VAL A 18 1.20 11.95 -28.81
N PHE A 19 2.45 11.51 -28.92
CA PHE A 19 2.87 10.19 -28.48
C PHE A 19 2.83 10.04 -26.94
N GLU A 20 3.16 11.08 -26.21
CA GLU A 20 3.00 11.10 -24.75
C GLU A 20 1.52 10.94 -24.34
N ASN A 21 0.61 11.65 -25.00
CA ASN A 21 -0.83 11.52 -24.76
C ASN A 21 -1.35 10.12 -25.11
N ILE A 22 -0.86 9.53 -26.19
CA ILE A 22 -1.17 8.16 -26.62
C ILE A 22 -0.77 7.15 -25.55
N MET A 23 0.39 7.32 -24.93
CA MET A 23 0.92 6.42 -23.89
C MET A 23 0.46 6.76 -22.48
N ASP A 24 -0.08 7.97 -22.25
CA ASP A 24 -0.65 8.40 -21.00
C ASP A 24 -2.12 7.96 -20.87
N LEU A 25 -2.32 6.77 -20.34
CA LEU A 25 -3.67 6.23 -20.13
C LEU A 25 -4.44 6.93 -18.99
N GLU A 26 -3.79 7.82 -18.27
CA GLU A 26 -4.36 8.52 -17.11
C GLU A 26 -5.39 9.56 -17.50
N HIS A 27 -5.22 10.19 -18.66
CA HIS A 27 -6.17 11.16 -19.14
C HIS A 27 -7.51 10.52 -19.54
N VAL A 28 -7.52 9.24 -19.96
CA VAL A 28 -8.72 8.55 -20.48
C VAL A 28 -9.92 8.62 -19.55
N PRO A 29 -9.85 8.24 -18.25
CA PRO A 29 -11.01 8.32 -17.35
C PRO A 29 -11.34 9.74 -16.90
N VAL A 30 -10.46 10.71 -17.10
CA VAL A 30 -10.64 12.11 -16.70
C VAL A 30 -11.20 12.93 -17.84
N VAL A 31 -10.52 12.92 -18.99
CA VAL A 31 -10.86 13.70 -20.18
C VAL A 31 -12.06 13.11 -20.91
N HIS A 32 -12.12 11.79 -21.03
CA HIS A 32 -13.16 11.05 -21.74
C HIS A 32 -14.19 10.40 -20.80
N ARG A 33 -14.40 10.95 -19.60
CA ARG A 33 -15.29 10.41 -18.55
C ARG A 33 -16.71 10.05 -19.00
N ARG A 34 -17.18 10.68 -20.06
CA ARG A 34 -18.49 10.39 -20.66
C ARG A 34 -18.57 8.99 -21.26
N TRP A 35 -17.45 8.51 -21.80
CA TRP A 35 -17.37 7.27 -22.57
C TRP A 35 -16.59 6.18 -21.84
N PHE A 36 -15.63 6.59 -21.00
CA PHE A 36 -14.71 5.70 -20.32
C PHE A 36 -14.67 5.97 -18.83
N GLY A 37 -14.51 4.87 -18.09
CA GLY A 37 -14.30 4.89 -16.65
C GLY A 37 -12.87 4.50 -16.30
N ALA A 38 -12.70 3.55 -15.37
CA ALA A 38 -11.39 3.14 -14.90
C ALA A 38 -10.55 2.46 -16.00
N VAL A 39 -9.27 2.81 -16.03
CA VAL A 39 -8.23 2.13 -16.80
C VAL A 39 -7.40 1.27 -15.85
N ARG A 40 -7.04 0.05 -16.27
CA ARG A 40 -6.18 -0.87 -15.54
C ARG A 40 -5.05 -1.33 -16.45
N ILE A 41 -3.86 -0.78 -16.24
CA ILE A 41 -2.67 -1.13 -17.00
C ILE A 41 -2.28 -2.58 -16.67
N ARG A 42 -2.11 -3.41 -17.67
CA ARG A 42 -1.58 -4.78 -17.58
C ARG A 42 -0.10 -4.84 -17.89
N GLN A 43 0.30 -4.10 -18.93
CA GLN A 43 1.68 -4.01 -19.38
C GLN A 43 1.90 -2.61 -19.98
N GLN A 44 3.03 -1.98 -19.65
CA GLN A 44 3.46 -0.72 -20.27
C GLN A 44 4.96 -0.77 -20.51
N ARG A 45 5.36 -0.47 -21.75
CA ARG A 45 6.73 -0.29 -22.23
C ARG A 45 6.77 1.01 -23.03
N PRO A 46 7.94 1.54 -23.39
CA PRO A 46 8.01 2.75 -24.21
C PRO A 46 7.31 2.64 -25.57
N ASP A 47 7.26 1.42 -26.12
CA ASP A 47 6.72 1.08 -27.45
C ASP A 47 5.38 0.34 -27.43
N TYR A 48 4.86 0.01 -26.23
CA TYR A 48 3.68 -0.84 -26.12
C TYR A 48 2.92 -0.65 -24.81
N VAL A 49 1.60 -0.61 -24.90
CA VAL A 49 0.71 -0.61 -23.75
C VAL A 49 -0.41 -1.62 -23.91
N GLU A 50 -0.72 -2.38 -22.85
CA GLU A 50 -1.90 -3.24 -22.75
C GLU A 50 -2.65 -2.90 -21.48
N TYR A 51 -3.96 -2.67 -21.58
CA TYR A 51 -4.80 -2.25 -20.47
C TYR A 51 -6.23 -2.75 -20.60
N ARG A 52 -6.91 -2.86 -19.48
CA ARG A 52 -8.36 -3.03 -19.42
C ARG A 52 -9.02 -1.69 -19.22
N LEU A 53 -9.95 -1.38 -20.08
CA LEU A 53 -10.72 -0.15 -20.07
C LEU A 53 -12.17 -0.45 -19.70
N THR A 54 -12.72 0.31 -18.76
CA THR A 54 -14.16 0.34 -18.52
C THR A 54 -14.78 1.31 -19.51
N SER A 55 -15.66 0.83 -20.38
CA SER A 55 -16.40 1.65 -21.35
C SER A 55 -17.88 1.69 -20.99
N TYR A 56 -18.51 2.84 -21.23
CA TYR A 56 -19.95 3.04 -21.09
C TYR A 56 -20.56 3.20 -22.48
N PHE A 57 -21.33 2.20 -22.89
CA PHE A 57 -21.99 2.20 -24.19
C PHE A 57 -23.49 1.97 -23.99
N PHE A 58 -24.34 2.93 -24.40
CA PHE A 58 -25.79 2.95 -24.11
C PHE A 58 -26.12 2.79 -22.60
N GLY A 59 -25.31 3.37 -21.72
CA GLY A 59 -25.49 3.22 -20.28
C GLY A 59 -25.06 1.85 -19.73
N LEU A 60 -24.67 0.91 -20.59
CA LEU A 60 -24.16 -0.40 -20.19
C LEU A 60 -22.66 -0.32 -19.92
N LYS A 61 -22.27 -0.75 -18.75
CA LYS A 61 -20.87 -0.87 -18.34
C LYS A 61 -20.28 -2.15 -18.91
N GLN A 62 -19.18 -2.02 -19.67
CA GLN A 62 -18.44 -3.15 -20.20
C GLN A 62 -16.93 -2.99 -19.98
N HIS A 63 -16.22 -4.11 -19.97
CA HIS A 63 -14.76 -4.13 -19.84
C HIS A 63 -14.15 -4.56 -21.15
N ILE A 64 -13.30 -3.71 -21.70
CA ILE A 64 -12.64 -3.88 -22.99
C ILE A 64 -11.16 -4.08 -22.72
N LEU A 65 -10.55 -5.07 -23.40
CA LEU A 65 -9.09 -5.17 -23.48
C LEU A 65 -8.62 -4.26 -24.62
N ALA A 66 -7.68 -3.39 -24.32
CA ALA A 66 -7.06 -2.52 -25.32
C ALA A 66 -5.54 -2.69 -25.27
N ARG A 67 -4.93 -2.57 -26.44
CA ARG A 67 -3.48 -2.62 -26.60
C ARG A 67 -3.04 -1.73 -27.75
N GLY A 68 -1.83 -1.22 -27.70
CA GLY A 68 -1.31 -0.35 -28.76
C GLY A 68 0.01 0.28 -28.39
N GLY A 69 0.44 1.22 -29.21
CA GLY A 69 1.65 1.99 -29.02
C GLY A 69 2.18 2.60 -30.29
N PRO A 70 3.30 3.32 -30.23
CA PRO A 70 3.99 3.83 -31.39
C PRO A 70 4.55 2.70 -32.26
N ILE A 71 4.59 2.93 -33.59
CA ILE A 71 5.27 2.08 -34.57
C ILE A 71 6.62 2.72 -34.92
N ASP A 72 6.58 4.03 -35.18
CA ASP A 72 7.74 4.89 -35.43
C ASP A 72 7.39 6.34 -35.02
N ASP A 73 8.21 7.32 -35.40
CA ASP A 73 8.04 8.73 -35.04
C ASP A 73 6.78 9.40 -35.60
N ASP A 74 6.16 8.79 -36.61
CA ASP A 74 4.99 9.32 -37.30
C ASP A 74 3.77 8.40 -37.26
N HIS A 75 3.91 7.16 -36.78
CA HIS A 75 2.84 6.18 -36.82
C HIS A 75 2.60 5.50 -35.50
N TYR A 76 1.33 5.21 -35.21
CA TYR A 76 0.89 4.49 -34.03
C TYR A 76 -0.33 3.62 -34.31
N TRP A 77 -0.62 2.70 -33.40
CA TRP A 77 -1.77 1.84 -33.51
C TRP A 77 -2.41 1.55 -32.17
N TYR A 78 -3.73 1.27 -32.19
CA TYR A 78 -4.49 0.68 -31.07
C TYR A 78 -5.39 -0.43 -31.55
N GLU A 79 -5.66 -1.38 -30.68
CA GLU A 79 -6.65 -2.42 -30.89
C GLU A 79 -7.52 -2.57 -29.64
N PHE A 80 -8.82 -2.51 -29.83
CA PHE A 80 -9.84 -2.73 -28.81
C PHE A 80 -10.52 -4.05 -29.07
N VAL A 81 -10.46 -4.99 -28.09
CA VAL A 81 -11.09 -6.30 -28.17
C VAL A 81 -12.44 -6.25 -27.48
N LEU A 82 -13.50 -6.24 -28.25
CA LEU A 82 -14.90 -6.26 -27.84
C LEU A 82 -15.43 -7.70 -27.82
N PRO A 83 -16.53 -8.03 -27.11
CA PRO A 83 -17.03 -9.42 -27.02
C PRO A 83 -17.32 -10.11 -28.37
N LEU A 84 -17.75 -9.37 -29.39
CA LEU A 84 -18.11 -9.90 -30.71
C LEU A 84 -17.46 -9.12 -31.85
N ALA A 85 -16.48 -8.26 -31.58
CA ALA A 85 -15.85 -7.42 -32.60
C ALA A 85 -14.44 -7.01 -32.14
N THR A 86 -13.63 -6.59 -33.12
CA THR A 86 -12.39 -5.86 -32.83
C THR A 86 -12.43 -4.52 -33.55
N ALA A 87 -11.87 -3.49 -32.90
CA ALA A 87 -11.68 -2.19 -33.54
C ALA A 87 -10.19 -1.86 -33.50
N ARG A 88 -9.57 -1.73 -34.66
CA ARG A 88 -8.18 -1.32 -34.80
C ARG A 88 -8.12 0.11 -35.31
N VAL A 89 -7.35 0.93 -34.64
CA VAL A 89 -7.02 2.30 -35.04
C VAL A 89 -5.58 2.31 -35.50
N ASP A 90 -5.35 2.72 -36.75
CA ASP A 90 -4.03 2.98 -37.29
C ASP A 90 -3.94 4.50 -37.48
N GLY A 91 -3.00 5.16 -36.79
CA GLY A 91 -2.82 6.61 -36.80
C GLY A 91 -1.52 7.02 -37.44
N SER A 92 -1.53 8.17 -38.14
CA SER A 92 -0.36 8.79 -38.72
C SER A 92 -0.34 10.30 -38.50
N LEU A 93 0.85 10.87 -38.36
CA LEU A 93 1.12 12.30 -38.22
C LEU A 93 1.90 12.80 -39.42
N ALA A 94 1.45 13.92 -39.99
CA ALA A 94 2.13 14.60 -41.10
C ALA A 94 2.29 16.09 -40.76
N GLY A 95 3.28 16.77 -41.33
CA GLY A 95 3.55 18.19 -41.06
C GLY A 95 4.74 18.42 -40.14
N THR A 96 4.83 19.59 -39.53
CA THR A 96 5.89 19.99 -38.58
C THR A 96 5.29 20.26 -37.23
N ASP A 97 6.11 20.19 -36.16
CA ASP A 97 5.68 20.55 -34.83
C ASP A 97 5.09 21.96 -34.81
N GLY A 98 3.92 22.08 -34.18
CA GLY A 98 3.09 23.29 -34.20
C GLY A 98 2.07 23.35 -35.33
N ASN A 99 2.17 22.50 -36.35
CA ASN A 99 1.20 22.40 -37.46
C ASN A 99 1.15 20.97 -37.99
N LEU A 100 0.57 20.06 -37.18
CA LEU A 100 0.44 18.64 -37.53
C LEU A 100 -0.93 18.36 -38.11
N THR A 101 -0.97 17.42 -39.03
CA THR A 101 -2.21 16.76 -39.47
C THR A 101 -2.19 15.33 -38.98
N GLN A 102 -3.16 14.99 -38.12
CA GLN A 102 -3.37 13.64 -37.61
C GLN A 102 -4.44 12.95 -38.48
N THR A 103 -4.10 11.77 -38.96
CA THR A 103 -5.03 10.92 -39.72
C THR A 103 -5.18 9.60 -38.99
N GLU A 104 -6.41 9.21 -38.66
CA GLU A 104 -6.72 7.93 -38.02
C GLU A 104 -7.68 7.11 -38.87
N THR A 105 -7.28 5.88 -39.17
CA THR A 105 -8.12 4.89 -39.82
C THR A 105 -8.62 3.86 -38.83
N ILE A 106 -9.92 3.83 -38.56
CA ILE A 106 -10.54 2.82 -37.70
C ILE A 106 -11.07 1.68 -38.54
N THR A 107 -10.59 0.48 -38.29
CA THR A 107 -11.02 -0.75 -38.94
C THR A 107 -11.78 -1.62 -37.93
N PHE A 108 -13.10 -1.74 -38.12
CA PHE A 108 -13.94 -2.66 -37.37
C PHE A 108 -13.99 -4.03 -38.06
N ARG A 109 -13.78 -5.11 -37.29
CA ARG A 109 -13.96 -6.50 -37.75
C ARG A 109 -15.01 -7.17 -36.89
N PHE A 110 -16.05 -7.73 -37.49
CA PHE A 110 -17.18 -8.36 -36.82
C PHE A 110 -17.83 -9.45 -37.67
N PRO A 111 -18.55 -10.42 -37.08
CA PRO A 111 -19.32 -11.43 -37.79
C PRO A 111 -20.36 -10.83 -38.75
N LEU A 112 -20.59 -11.46 -39.88
CA LEU A 112 -21.50 -10.95 -40.91
C LEU A 112 -22.93 -10.71 -40.39
N ILE A 113 -23.39 -11.56 -39.49
CA ILE A 113 -24.71 -11.46 -38.83
C ILE A 113 -24.93 -10.15 -38.05
N LEU A 114 -23.86 -9.49 -37.62
CA LEU A 114 -23.93 -8.22 -36.88
C LEU A 114 -23.91 -6.99 -37.81
N THR A 115 -23.87 -7.17 -39.12
CA THR A 115 -23.82 -6.08 -40.08
C THR A 115 -24.96 -5.06 -39.91
N PRO A 116 -26.23 -5.44 -39.81
CA PRO A 116 -27.32 -4.48 -39.63
C PRO A 116 -27.18 -3.66 -38.33
N LEU A 117 -26.76 -4.32 -37.26
CA LEU A 117 -26.53 -3.67 -35.97
C LEU A 117 -25.39 -2.63 -36.08
N PHE A 118 -24.28 -2.98 -36.71
CA PHE A 118 -23.18 -2.03 -36.90
C PHE A 118 -23.55 -0.84 -37.79
N TRP A 119 -24.37 -1.05 -38.81
CA TRP A 119 -24.90 0.05 -39.62
C TRP A 119 -25.80 1.00 -38.79
N LEU A 120 -26.63 0.44 -37.92
CA LEU A 120 -27.49 1.22 -37.02
C LEU A 120 -26.68 2.02 -36.00
N LEU A 121 -25.59 1.41 -35.46
CA LEU A 121 -24.75 2.02 -34.44
C LEU A 121 -23.66 2.94 -35.00
N LYS A 122 -23.41 2.89 -36.30
CA LYS A 122 -22.35 3.68 -36.98
C LYS A 122 -22.40 5.17 -36.64
N PRO A 123 -23.53 5.89 -36.71
CA PRO A 123 -23.58 7.32 -36.39
C PRO A 123 -23.13 7.61 -34.94
N LEU A 124 -23.51 6.74 -34.00
CA LEU A 124 -23.12 6.89 -32.59
C LEU A 124 -21.62 6.64 -32.36
N LEU A 125 -21.05 5.60 -33.01
CA LEU A 125 -19.62 5.32 -32.95
C LEU A 125 -18.80 6.46 -33.54
N LEU A 126 -19.26 7.05 -34.63
CA LEU A 126 -18.62 8.21 -35.26
C LEU A 126 -18.66 9.43 -34.33
N ARG A 127 -19.82 9.70 -33.75
CA ARG A 127 -19.98 10.81 -32.76
C ARG A 127 -19.11 10.61 -31.56
N GLN A 128 -19.06 9.40 -30.99
CA GLN A 128 -18.17 9.08 -29.87
C GLN A 128 -16.71 9.37 -30.22
N LYS A 129 -16.25 8.92 -31.40
CA LYS A 129 -14.86 9.16 -31.81
C LYS A 129 -14.59 10.64 -32.04
N GLN A 130 -15.53 11.39 -32.62
CA GLN A 130 -15.38 12.84 -32.79
C GLN A 130 -15.29 13.58 -31.44
N ASP A 131 -16.12 13.20 -30.47
CA ASP A 131 -16.05 13.76 -29.11
C ASP A 131 -14.68 13.48 -28.46
N ILE A 132 -14.14 12.27 -28.61
CA ILE A 132 -12.81 11.89 -28.11
C ILE A 132 -11.73 12.73 -28.77
N LEU A 133 -11.68 12.76 -30.11
CA LEU A 133 -10.68 13.52 -30.88
C LEU A 133 -10.70 15.01 -30.51
N LYS A 134 -11.89 15.60 -30.35
CA LYS A 134 -12.01 16.99 -29.95
C LYS A 134 -11.40 17.23 -28.57
N CYS A 135 -11.71 16.38 -27.59
CA CYS A 135 -11.14 16.50 -26.25
C CYS A 135 -9.62 16.34 -26.24
N ASP A 136 -9.08 15.40 -27.03
CA ASP A 136 -7.64 15.20 -27.16
C ASP A 136 -6.96 16.39 -27.86
N THR A 137 -7.58 16.92 -28.93
CA THR A 137 -7.08 18.13 -29.61
C THR A 137 -7.01 19.30 -28.65
N ASP A 138 -8.11 19.60 -27.93
CA ASP A 138 -8.16 20.69 -26.96
C ASP A 138 -7.09 20.54 -25.85
N LEU A 139 -6.85 19.31 -25.40
CA LEU A 139 -5.81 19.02 -24.39
C LEU A 139 -4.41 19.25 -24.96
N LEU A 140 -4.10 18.67 -26.11
CA LEU A 140 -2.78 18.73 -26.75
C LEU A 140 -2.39 20.14 -27.16
N GLU A 141 -3.32 20.92 -27.71
CA GLU A 141 -3.09 22.31 -28.09
C GLU A 141 -2.82 23.18 -26.85
N ARG A 142 -3.55 22.92 -25.77
CA ARG A 142 -3.32 23.61 -24.49
C ARG A 142 -1.96 23.27 -23.88
N GLU A 143 -1.57 22.00 -23.90
CA GLU A 143 -0.26 21.54 -23.40
C GLU A 143 0.87 22.11 -24.26
N TYR A 144 0.72 22.14 -25.56
CA TYR A 144 1.70 22.75 -26.47
C TYR A 144 1.87 24.25 -26.19
N ALA A 145 0.77 24.99 -26.02
CA ALA A 145 0.82 26.41 -25.68
C ALA A 145 1.51 26.65 -24.32
N LEU A 146 1.27 25.79 -23.33
CA LEU A 146 1.96 25.87 -22.02
C LEU A 146 3.47 25.62 -22.17
N GLU A 147 3.88 24.64 -22.98
CA GLU A 147 5.31 24.39 -23.24
C GLU A 147 5.99 25.57 -23.96
N GLN A 148 5.31 26.19 -24.90
CA GLN A 148 5.82 27.40 -25.58
C GLN A 148 6.00 28.58 -24.61
N SER A 149 5.22 28.61 -23.53
CA SER A 149 5.38 29.60 -22.44
C SER A 149 6.46 29.23 -21.41
N GLY A 150 7.21 28.15 -21.64
CA GLY A 150 8.27 27.67 -20.75
C GLY A 150 7.80 26.67 -19.67
N PHE A 151 6.52 26.32 -19.64
CA PHE A 151 5.99 25.30 -18.72
C PHE A 151 6.18 23.90 -19.30
N ARG A 152 6.81 22.99 -18.58
CA ARG A 152 6.95 21.58 -18.97
C ARG A 152 6.22 20.68 -18.00
N ARG A 153 5.26 19.90 -18.51
CA ARG A 153 4.47 18.93 -17.73
C ARG A 153 5.34 17.95 -16.92
N HIS A 154 6.44 17.49 -17.49
CA HIS A 154 7.34 16.53 -16.85
C HIS A 154 8.16 17.09 -15.69
N GLU A 155 8.35 18.40 -15.61
CA GLU A 155 9.08 19.05 -14.51
C GLU A 155 8.24 19.17 -13.24
N HIS A 156 6.92 18.96 -13.34
CA HIS A 156 5.97 19.10 -12.22
C HIS A 156 5.17 17.83 -11.94
N ARG A 157 5.64 16.68 -12.41
CA ARG A 157 4.98 15.41 -12.08
C ARG A 157 5.02 15.19 -10.57
N ALA A 158 3.84 14.94 -9.97
CA ALA A 158 3.78 14.52 -8.58
C ALA A 158 4.65 13.25 -8.37
N PRO A 159 5.36 13.16 -7.24
CA PRO A 159 6.13 11.97 -6.94
C PRO A 159 5.23 10.73 -6.94
N ARG A 160 5.70 9.63 -7.51
CA ARG A 160 4.93 8.39 -7.60
C ARG A 160 5.36 7.40 -6.52
N ILE A 161 4.38 6.88 -5.78
CA ILE A 161 4.58 5.80 -4.82
C ILE A 161 3.94 4.52 -5.36
N VAL A 162 4.70 3.43 -5.45
CA VAL A 162 4.18 2.11 -5.83
C VAL A 162 3.91 1.30 -4.58
N VAL A 163 2.66 0.85 -4.37
CA VAL A 163 2.25 0.11 -3.17
C VAL A 163 1.89 -1.34 -3.54
N TYR A 164 2.80 -2.26 -3.29
CA TYR A 164 2.53 -3.70 -3.42
C TYR A 164 1.63 -4.18 -2.29
N GLY A 165 0.55 -4.86 -2.66
CA GLY A 165 -0.45 -5.30 -1.69
C GLY A 165 -1.44 -4.22 -1.25
N GLY A 166 -1.48 -3.07 -1.96
CA GLY A 166 -2.45 -2.00 -1.69
C GLY A 166 -3.92 -2.42 -1.82
N ASN A 167 -4.20 -3.56 -2.45
CA ASN A 167 -5.53 -4.19 -2.47
C ASN A 167 -5.86 -4.96 -1.18
N GLY A 168 -4.88 -5.23 -0.34
CA GLY A 168 -5.03 -5.90 0.95
C GLY A 168 -5.58 -4.96 2.01
N PHE A 169 -5.91 -5.52 3.18
CA PHE A 169 -6.50 -4.75 4.27
C PHE A 169 -5.57 -3.61 4.73
N PHE A 170 -4.36 -3.92 5.19
CA PHE A 170 -3.41 -2.89 5.65
C PHE A 170 -2.89 -2.03 4.51
N GLY A 171 -2.66 -2.61 3.31
CA GLY A 171 -2.21 -1.83 2.16
C GLY A 171 -3.21 -0.75 1.75
N ARG A 172 -4.52 -1.03 1.82
CA ARG A 172 -5.56 -0.02 1.60
C ARG A 172 -5.48 1.12 2.62
N LEU A 173 -5.28 0.79 3.90
CA LEU A 173 -5.13 1.80 4.96
C LEU A 173 -3.89 2.68 4.74
N VAL A 174 -2.77 2.08 4.29
CA VAL A 174 -1.56 2.83 3.91
C VAL A 174 -1.86 3.77 2.74
N VAL A 175 -2.55 3.30 1.69
CA VAL A 175 -2.94 4.14 0.55
C VAL A 175 -3.85 5.28 1.00
N GLU A 176 -4.84 5.03 1.86
CA GLU A 176 -5.72 6.07 2.41
C GLU A 176 -4.93 7.13 3.20
N GLU A 177 -3.93 6.73 4.00
CA GLU A 177 -3.06 7.67 4.73
C GLU A 177 -2.15 8.47 3.79
N LEU A 178 -1.55 7.83 2.78
CA LEU A 178 -0.73 8.51 1.77
C LEU A 178 -1.54 9.57 1.00
N LEU A 179 -2.75 9.24 0.59
CA LEU A 179 -3.63 10.16 -0.13
C LEU A 179 -4.02 11.39 0.70
N ARG A 180 -4.17 11.24 2.03
CA ARG A 180 -4.52 12.34 2.93
C ARG A 180 -3.34 13.24 3.26
N HIS A 181 -2.13 12.69 3.35
CA HIS A 181 -0.97 13.38 3.92
C HIS A 181 0.17 13.61 2.93
N THR A 182 0.01 13.24 1.66
CA THR A 182 0.98 13.52 0.60
C THR A 182 0.28 14.03 -0.66
N THR A 183 1.04 14.59 -1.59
CA THR A 183 0.57 14.94 -2.94
C THR A 183 0.95 13.89 -3.98
N ALA A 184 1.53 12.76 -3.57
CA ALA A 184 2.02 11.72 -4.46
C ALA A 184 0.90 11.01 -5.22
N ASP A 185 1.19 10.58 -6.44
CA ASP A 185 0.40 9.61 -7.18
C ASP A 185 0.67 8.21 -6.69
N ILE A 186 -0.36 7.40 -6.55
CA ILE A 186 -0.27 6.07 -5.98
C ILE A 186 -0.53 5.01 -7.05
N LEU A 187 0.43 4.12 -7.29
CA LEU A 187 0.25 2.94 -8.13
C LEU A 187 0.08 1.70 -7.22
N ILE A 188 -1.12 1.16 -7.15
CA ILE A 188 -1.39 -0.08 -6.42
C ILE A 188 -1.01 -1.27 -7.29
N ALA A 189 0.00 -2.03 -6.85
CA ALA A 189 0.50 -3.22 -7.52
C ALA A 189 0.05 -4.50 -6.79
N SER A 190 -0.46 -5.48 -7.53
CA SER A 190 -0.88 -6.77 -6.99
C SER A 190 -1.01 -7.83 -8.08
N ARG A 191 -0.98 -9.12 -7.71
CA ARG A 191 -1.11 -10.26 -8.64
C ARG A 191 -2.39 -10.24 -9.48
N LYS A 192 -3.46 -9.65 -8.92
CA LYS A 192 -4.74 -9.43 -9.62
C LYS A 192 -5.14 -8.00 -9.34
N ALA A 193 -5.07 -7.12 -10.31
CA ALA A 193 -5.53 -5.76 -10.16
C ALA A 193 -7.02 -5.76 -9.82
N LYS A 194 -7.34 -5.28 -8.61
CA LYS A 194 -8.71 -5.11 -8.16
C LYS A 194 -8.95 -3.62 -7.97
N TYR A 195 -9.93 -3.11 -8.66
CA TYR A 195 -10.35 -1.73 -8.47
C TYR A 195 -10.86 -1.51 -7.04
N LEU A 196 -10.36 -0.45 -6.41
CA LEU A 196 -10.84 0.07 -5.14
C LEU A 196 -11.23 1.53 -5.37
N ASP A 197 -12.33 1.94 -4.75
CA ASP A 197 -12.78 3.32 -4.80
C ASP A 197 -12.15 4.12 -3.66
N PHE A 198 -11.52 5.24 -4.00
CA PHE A 198 -10.93 6.22 -3.08
C PHE A 198 -11.63 7.60 -3.17
N GLY A 199 -12.85 7.62 -3.69
CA GLY A 199 -13.70 8.83 -3.77
C GLY A 199 -13.03 9.95 -4.57
N SER A 200 -13.02 11.16 -4.03
CA SER A 200 -12.44 12.35 -4.69
C SER A 200 -10.94 12.25 -4.98
N GLN A 201 -10.20 11.34 -4.33
CA GLN A 201 -8.77 11.12 -4.56
C GLN A 201 -8.50 10.07 -5.66
N GLN A 202 -9.53 9.53 -6.31
CA GLN A 202 -9.42 8.46 -7.29
C GLN A 202 -8.49 8.80 -8.47
N ALA A 203 -8.44 10.06 -8.89
CA ALA A 203 -7.58 10.52 -9.98
C ALA A 203 -6.08 10.29 -9.71
N ARG A 204 -5.69 10.23 -8.43
CA ARG A 204 -4.31 9.97 -7.99
C ARG A 204 -3.99 8.48 -7.79
N VAL A 205 -4.96 7.57 -7.99
CA VAL A 205 -4.78 6.14 -7.72
C VAL A 205 -4.92 5.32 -8.98
N LYS A 206 -3.90 4.55 -9.28
CA LYS A 206 -3.81 3.64 -10.41
C LYS A 206 -3.59 2.21 -9.94
N PHE A 207 -3.79 1.26 -10.85
CA PHE A 207 -3.70 -0.16 -10.55
C PHE A 207 -2.87 -0.86 -11.61
N ALA A 208 -1.91 -1.68 -11.17
CA ALA A 208 -1.10 -2.53 -12.05
C ALA A 208 -1.14 -4.00 -11.59
N GLU A 209 -1.11 -4.91 -12.56
CA GLU A 209 -0.87 -6.33 -12.27
C GLU A 209 0.65 -6.57 -12.20
N SER A 210 1.13 -7.01 -11.03
CA SER A 210 2.53 -7.34 -10.81
C SER A 210 2.65 -8.44 -9.75
N ASP A 211 3.54 -9.39 -10.00
CA ASP A 211 3.81 -10.49 -9.08
C ASP A 211 5.24 -10.38 -8.53
N LEU A 212 5.37 -10.40 -7.20
CA LEU A 212 6.66 -10.36 -6.51
C LEU A 212 7.55 -11.58 -6.83
N SER A 213 6.99 -12.70 -7.27
CA SER A 213 7.75 -13.86 -7.74
C SER A 213 8.34 -13.67 -9.14
N ASN A 214 7.85 -12.71 -9.91
CA ASN A 214 8.36 -12.37 -11.23
C ASN A 214 9.20 -11.08 -11.17
N TYR A 215 10.51 -11.22 -11.00
CA TYR A 215 11.42 -10.11 -10.81
C TYR A 215 11.35 -9.07 -11.94
N GLY A 216 11.27 -9.51 -13.20
CA GLY A 216 11.13 -8.60 -14.33
C GLY A 216 9.80 -7.80 -14.31
N SER A 217 8.72 -8.38 -13.77
CA SER A 217 7.47 -7.65 -13.54
C SER A 217 7.65 -6.57 -12.46
N VAL A 218 8.37 -6.89 -11.39
CA VAL A 218 8.67 -5.93 -10.31
C VAL A 218 9.46 -4.74 -10.83
N LEU A 219 10.56 -4.99 -11.56
CA LEU A 219 11.40 -3.93 -12.14
C LEU A 219 10.60 -2.96 -13.03
N ARG A 220 9.74 -3.50 -13.89
CA ARG A 220 8.90 -2.67 -14.77
C ARG A 220 7.88 -1.84 -13.99
N THR A 221 7.30 -2.41 -12.95
CA THR A 221 6.23 -1.75 -12.17
C THR A 221 6.76 -0.58 -11.35
N ILE A 222 7.97 -0.69 -10.79
CA ILE A 222 8.57 0.37 -9.97
C ILE A 222 9.36 1.39 -10.79
N ASP A 223 9.54 1.18 -12.08
CA ASP A 223 10.34 2.07 -12.93
C ASP A 223 9.83 3.51 -12.87
N GLY A 224 10.72 4.48 -12.57
CA GLY A 224 10.39 5.88 -12.37
C GLY A 224 9.55 6.19 -11.11
N ALA A 225 9.42 5.29 -10.16
CA ALA A 225 8.82 5.59 -8.86
C ALA A 225 9.81 6.35 -7.96
N SER A 226 9.27 7.19 -7.07
CA SER A 226 10.06 7.83 -6.00
C SER A 226 10.24 6.88 -4.80
N ILE A 227 9.21 6.11 -4.49
CA ILE A 227 9.18 5.16 -3.37
C ILE A 227 8.44 3.90 -3.81
N ALA A 228 8.94 2.73 -3.41
CA ALA A 228 8.20 1.48 -3.50
C ALA A 228 7.91 0.93 -2.09
N MET A 229 6.65 0.56 -1.86
CA MET A 229 6.16 0.11 -0.56
C MET A 229 5.65 -1.32 -0.64
N LEU A 230 5.99 -2.16 0.36
CA LEU A 230 5.50 -3.51 0.50
C LEU A 230 4.51 -3.61 1.67
N CYS A 231 3.23 -3.75 1.33
CA CYS A 231 2.14 -3.92 2.30
C CYS A 231 1.44 -5.29 2.18
N GLY A 232 1.93 -6.15 1.28
CA GLY A 232 1.34 -7.47 1.00
C GLY A 232 2.06 -8.59 1.69
N GLY A 233 1.35 -9.30 2.58
CA GLY A 233 1.83 -10.52 3.22
C GLY A 233 1.15 -11.79 2.66
N PRO A 234 1.35 -12.95 3.32
CA PRO A 234 2.07 -13.12 4.58
C PRO A 234 3.59 -13.01 4.41
N PHE A 235 4.25 -12.23 5.27
CA PHE A 235 5.68 -11.92 5.15
C PHE A 235 6.57 -13.15 5.27
N GLN A 236 6.15 -14.19 6.00
CA GLN A 236 6.86 -15.49 6.09
C GLN A 236 7.12 -16.15 4.72
N ARG A 237 6.34 -15.81 3.69
CA ARG A 237 6.43 -16.38 2.34
C ARG A 237 6.70 -15.33 1.27
N THR A 238 6.88 -14.08 1.64
CA THR A 238 7.10 -12.97 0.70
C THR A 238 8.60 -12.87 0.38
N PRO A 239 9.00 -12.89 -0.90
CA PRO A 239 10.41 -12.75 -1.26
C PRO A 239 10.90 -11.31 -1.11
N GLN A 240 12.22 -11.13 -0.97
CA GLN A 240 12.88 -9.81 -0.94
C GLN A 240 13.04 -9.18 -2.34
N SER A 241 12.27 -9.62 -3.32
CA SER A 241 12.37 -9.17 -4.71
C SER A 241 12.13 -7.67 -4.87
N LEU A 242 11.19 -7.09 -4.11
CA LEU A 242 10.92 -5.66 -4.17
C LEU A 242 12.10 -4.84 -3.64
N LEU A 243 12.67 -5.19 -2.48
CA LEU A 243 13.85 -4.50 -1.94
C LEU A 243 15.05 -4.61 -2.90
N ARG A 244 15.31 -5.79 -3.47
CA ARG A 244 16.35 -5.98 -4.48
C ARG A 244 16.13 -5.14 -5.74
N ALA A 245 14.90 -5.06 -6.22
CA ALA A 245 14.54 -4.23 -7.36
C ALA A 245 14.70 -2.72 -7.04
N CYS A 246 14.39 -2.31 -5.81
CA CYS A 246 14.63 -0.94 -5.33
C CYS A 246 16.14 -0.60 -5.31
N VAL A 247 16.98 -1.52 -4.85
CA VAL A 247 18.45 -1.39 -4.92
C VAL A 247 18.91 -1.21 -6.37
N GLU A 248 18.44 -2.06 -7.29
CA GLU A 248 18.83 -2.02 -8.71
C GLU A 248 18.37 -0.72 -9.39
N LYS A 249 17.15 -0.25 -9.09
CA LYS A 249 16.55 0.96 -9.69
C LYS A 249 16.84 2.25 -8.93
N LYS A 250 17.57 2.18 -7.80
CA LYS A 250 17.86 3.31 -6.91
C LYS A 250 16.60 4.03 -6.42
N ILE A 251 15.60 3.27 -5.98
CA ILE A 251 14.31 3.74 -5.49
C ILE A 251 14.24 3.46 -3.99
N SER A 252 13.79 4.43 -3.18
CA SER A 252 13.62 4.23 -1.74
C SER A 252 12.54 3.19 -1.44
N TYR A 253 12.75 2.42 -0.37
CA TYR A 253 11.92 1.29 0.01
C TYR A 253 11.29 1.47 1.38
N ILE A 254 10.03 1.03 1.53
CA ILE A 254 9.34 0.96 2.82
C ILE A 254 8.57 -0.36 2.88
N ASP A 255 8.60 -1.06 4.02
CA ASP A 255 7.65 -2.17 4.26
C ASP A 255 6.98 -2.07 5.63
N ILE A 256 5.90 -2.82 5.80
CA ILE A 256 5.15 -2.94 7.06
C ILE A 256 5.32 -4.33 7.68
N ALA A 257 6.45 -5.00 7.43
CA ALA A 257 6.70 -6.36 7.85
C ALA A 257 6.79 -6.50 9.37
N ASP A 258 6.07 -7.47 9.90
CA ASP A 258 6.07 -7.85 11.32
C ASP A 258 6.74 -9.21 11.58
N ASP A 259 7.20 -9.88 10.53
CA ASP A 259 7.86 -11.19 10.61
C ASP A 259 9.36 -11.07 10.84
N ARG A 260 9.88 -11.73 11.87
CA ARG A 260 11.29 -11.69 12.25
C ARG A 260 12.23 -12.16 11.13
N SER A 261 11.89 -13.26 10.48
CA SER A 261 12.72 -13.87 9.45
C SER A 261 12.83 -12.97 8.21
N PHE A 262 11.71 -12.34 7.84
CA PHE A 262 11.67 -11.38 6.74
C PHE A 262 12.56 -10.16 7.04
N VAL A 263 12.42 -9.57 8.25
CA VAL A 263 13.18 -8.39 8.68
C VAL A 263 14.68 -8.71 8.79
N ASP A 264 15.07 -9.86 9.38
CA ASP A 264 16.46 -10.31 9.43
C ASP A 264 17.06 -10.48 8.02
N THR A 265 16.28 -11.06 7.09
CA THR A 265 16.72 -11.24 5.71
C THR A 265 16.88 -9.92 4.98
N ALA A 266 16.00 -8.94 5.22
CA ALA A 266 16.13 -7.60 4.66
C ALA A 266 17.40 -6.90 5.17
N HIS A 267 17.75 -7.04 6.46
CA HIS A 267 18.96 -6.47 7.06
C HIS A 267 20.26 -7.05 6.46
N LYS A 268 20.24 -8.28 5.93
CA LYS A 268 21.39 -8.86 5.21
C LYS A 268 21.68 -8.15 3.88
N LEU A 269 20.77 -7.33 3.38
CA LEU A 269 20.96 -6.50 2.20
C LEU A 269 21.42 -5.07 2.54
N ALA A 270 21.79 -4.79 3.80
CA ALA A 270 22.15 -3.44 4.26
C ALA A 270 23.28 -2.81 3.42
N ALA A 271 24.35 -3.57 3.13
CA ALA A 271 25.46 -3.09 2.31
C ALA A 271 25.05 -2.76 0.86
N ASP A 272 24.13 -3.54 0.28
CA ASP A 272 23.61 -3.29 -1.07
C ASP A 272 22.74 -2.03 -1.09
N VAL A 273 21.91 -1.85 -0.06
CA VAL A 273 21.04 -0.66 0.12
C VAL A 273 21.88 0.60 0.27
N GLU A 274 22.91 0.57 1.12
CA GLU A 274 23.84 1.68 1.34
C GLU A 274 24.59 2.03 0.04
N LYS A 275 25.16 1.02 -0.64
CA LYS A 275 25.87 1.21 -1.92
C LYS A 275 24.96 1.78 -3.01
N ALA A 276 23.67 1.46 -3.00
CA ALA A 276 22.71 2.00 -3.95
C ALA A 276 22.33 3.46 -3.67
N GLY A 277 22.66 4.00 -2.47
CA GLY A 277 22.32 5.36 -2.06
C GLY A 277 20.81 5.56 -1.88
N ILE A 278 20.10 4.55 -1.36
CA ILE A 278 18.66 4.60 -1.11
C ILE A 278 18.36 4.45 0.37
N ALA A 279 17.22 5.02 0.81
CA ALA A 279 16.68 4.76 2.14
C ALA A 279 15.79 3.52 2.12
N ALA A 280 15.97 2.61 3.09
CA ALA A 280 15.09 1.47 3.30
C ALA A 280 14.52 1.45 4.72
N PHE A 281 13.20 1.62 4.84
CA PHE A 281 12.47 1.48 6.09
C PHE A 281 11.91 0.08 6.21
N ILE A 282 12.51 -0.72 7.10
CA ILE A 282 12.14 -2.11 7.30
C ILE A 282 11.23 -2.24 8.53
N GLY A 283 10.08 -2.88 8.38
CA GLY A 283 9.12 -3.09 9.45
C GLY A 283 8.43 -1.81 9.93
N CYS A 284 8.14 -0.88 9.05
CA CYS A 284 7.58 0.43 9.38
C CYS A 284 6.06 0.35 9.70
N SER A 285 5.70 -0.38 10.75
CA SER A 285 4.34 -0.62 11.25
C SER A 285 4.24 -0.35 12.76
N VAL A 286 3.31 -0.98 13.48
CA VAL A 286 3.28 -0.92 14.96
C VAL A 286 4.48 -1.68 15.51
N VAL A 287 4.63 -2.93 15.11
CA VAL A 287 5.73 -3.82 15.45
C VAL A 287 6.50 -4.15 14.16
N PRO A 288 7.81 -3.85 14.08
CA PRO A 288 8.66 -3.22 15.08
C PRO A 288 8.74 -1.67 15.00
N GLY A 289 8.03 -1.01 14.08
CA GLY A 289 8.20 0.42 13.77
C GLY A 289 7.96 1.34 14.97
N LEU A 290 6.71 1.44 15.46
CA LEU A 290 6.39 2.31 16.61
C LEU A 290 7.07 1.82 17.89
N THR A 291 7.13 0.50 18.12
CA THR A 291 7.76 -0.06 19.32
C THR A 291 9.21 0.36 19.43
N SER A 292 9.96 0.31 18.33
CA SER A 292 11.37 0.73 18.29
C SER A 292 11.55 2.24 18.48
N LEU A 293 10.66 3.06 17.90
CA LEU A 293 10.70 4.51 18.11
C LEU A 293 10.46 4.87 19.59
N PHE A 294 9.45 4.27 20.25
CA PHE A 294 9.22 4.51 21.67
C PHE A 294 10.34 3.95 22.55
N THR A 295 10.97 2.84 22.16
CA THR A 295 12.18 2.33 22.81
C THR A 295 13.33 3.34 22.69
N GLN A 296 13.54 3.92 21.51
CA GLN A 296 14.55 4.96 21.29
C GLN A 296 14.29 6.20 22.14
N PHE A 297 13.05 6.69 22.21
CA PHE A 297 12.69 7.86 23.01
C PHE A 297 12.86 7.64 24.52
N SER A 298 12.73 6.41 24.97
CA SER A 298 12.88 6.04 26.38
C SER A 298 14.32 5.98 26.87
N ARG A 299 15.33 5.93 25.97
CA ARG A 299 16.75 5.76 26.36
C ARG A 299 17.23 6.81 27.35
N ALA A 300 16.80 8.06 27.22
CA ALA A 300 17.18 9.11 28.16
C ALA A 300 16.63 8.90 29.58
N GLN A 301 15.51 8.16 29.70
CA GLN A 301 14.82 7.92 30.97
C GLN A 301 15.27 6.62 31.64
N VAL A 302 15.56 5.57 30.86
CA VAL A 302 15.86 4.23 31.35
C VAL A 302 17.31 3.80 31.20
N GLY A 303 18.13 4.59 30.48
CA GLY A 303 19.56 4.28 30.22
C GLY A 303 19.74 3.06 29.35
N SER A 304 20.48 2.05 29.81
CA SER A 304 20.68 0.79 29.09
C SER A 304 19.42 -0.05 29.14
N ILE A 305 18.90 -0.43 27.97
CA ILE A 305 17.63 -1.15 27.85
C ILE A 305 17.87 -2.64 28.10
N GLU A 306 17.22 -3.20 29.12
CA GLU A 306 17.35 -4.61 29.48
C GLU A 306 16.17 -5.43 28.96
N LYS A 307 14.94 -4.88 29.03
CA LYS A 307 13.72 -5.61 28.64
C LYS A 307 12.71 -4.70 27.96
N VAL A 308 12.02 -5.23 26.96
CA VAL A 308 10.88 -4.60 26.27
C VAL A 308 9.69 -5.56 26.27
N ASP A 309 8.60 -5.16 26.94
CA ASP A 309 7.32 -5.86 26.91
C ASP A 309 6.36 -5.12 25.99
N ILE A 310 5.72 -5.83 25.08
CA ILE A 310 4.81 -5.28 24.07
C ILE A 310 3.47 -6.01 24.17
N ALA A 311 2.37 -5.25 24.21
CA ALA A 311 1.03 -5.81 24.15
C ALA A 311 0.17 -5.06 23.13
N ILE A 312 -0.55 -5.82 22.27
CA ILE A 312 -1.50 -5.26 21.31
C ILE A 312 -2.90 -5.74 21.68
N SER A 313 -3.86 -4.80 21.71
CA SER A 313 -5.28 -5.12 21.88
C SER A 313 -6.11 -4.51 20.77
N PRO A 314 -6.43 -5.28 19.72
CA PRO A 314 -7.32 -4.84 18.65
C PRO A 314 -8.79 -4.95 19.09
N GLY A 315 -9.61 -4.00 18.66
CA GLY A 315 -11.06 -4.06 18.82
C GLY A 315 -11.69 -5.20 18.02
N THR A 316 -12.77 -5.76 18.53
CA THR A 316 -13.43 -6.90 17.88
C THR A 316 -14.15 -6.51 16.58
N LYS A 317 -14.59 -5.26 16.46
CA LYS A 317 -15.18 -4.70 15.23
C LYS A 317 -14.16 -4.37 14.15
N HIS A 318 -12.85 -4.47 14.40
CA HIS A 318 -11.87 -4.24 13.36
C HIS A 318 -12.08 -5.22 12.19
N PRO A 319 -12.20 -4.71 10.96
CA PRO A 319 -12.16 -5.56 9.80
C PRO A 319 -10.80 -6.29 9.76
N ARG A 320 -10.83 -7.59 9.47
CA ARG A 320 -9.61 -8.40 9.42
C ARG A 320 -9.44 -8.99 8.03
N GLY A 321 -8.28 -8.76 7.43
CA GLY A 321 -7.92 -9.41 6.18
C GLY A 321 -7.79 -10.93 6.37
N PRO A 322 -8.20 -11.75 5.39
CA PRO A 322 -8.06 -13.21 5.48
C PRO A 322 -6.62 -13.65 5.81
N ALA A 323 -5.62 -13.03 5.21
CA ALA A 323 -4.21 -13.35 5.42
C ALA A 323 -3.73 -13.04 6.85
N SER A 324 -4.11 -11.89 7.43
CA SER A 324 -3.72 -11.52 8.79
C SER A 324 -4.36 -12.44 9.83
N PHE A 325 -5.62 -12.84 9.58
CA PHE A 325 -6.34 -13.76 10.45
C PHE A 325 -5.75 -15.16 10.38
N GLU A 326 -5.41 -15.65 9.19
CA GLU A 326 -4.74 -16.93 8.97
C GLU A 326 -3.36 -16.94 9.65
N CYS A 327 -2.57 -15.86 9.50
CA CYS A 327 -1.27 -15.74 10.13
C CYS A 327 -1.37 -15.87 11.66
N LEU A 328 -2.31 -15.17 12.31
CA LEU A 328 -2.54 -15.28 13.74
C LEU A 328 -2.90 -16.71 14.15
N LEU A 329 -3.82 -17.35 13.43
CA LEU A 329 -4.29 -18.70 13.76
C LEU A 329 -3.25 -19.79 13.54
N THR A 330 -2.30 -19.61 12.64
CA THR A 330 -1.19 -20.56 12.48
C THR A 330 -0.34 -20.68 13.73
N THR A 331 -0.28 -19.65 14.54
CA THR A 331 0.52 -19.60 15.76
C THR A 331 -0.21 -20.06 17.02
N VAL A 332 -1.54 -20.02 17.00
CA VAL A 332 -2.38 -20.50 18.13
C VAL A 332 -2.10 -21.98 18.39
N GLY A 333 -1.59 -22.30 19.57
CA GLY A 333 -1.26 -23.67 19.99
C GLY A 333 0.08 -24.23 19.49
N GLU A 334 0.81 -23.50 18.63
CA GLU A 334 2.18 -23.86 18.23
C GLU A 334 3.18 -23.52 19.33
N GLN A 335 4.27 -24.27 19.39
CA GLN A 335 5.39 -23.97 20.28
C GLN A 335 6.41 -23.08 19.55
N PHE A 336 6.91 -22.07 20.23
CA PHE A 336 7.91 -21.18 19.69
C PHE A 336 8.96 -20.78 20.75
N GLY A 337 10.14 -20.31 20.26
CA GLY A 337 11.24 -19.87 21.11
C GLY A 337 11.97 -21.01 21.82
N LYS A 338 13.08 -20.65 22.47
CA LYS A 338 13.94 -21.59 23.21
C LYS A 338 13.23 -22.21 24.44
N ALA A 339 12.28 -21.49 25.03
CA ALA A 339 11.52 -21.91 26.19
C ALA A 339 10.28 -22.76 25.85
N SER A 340 10.09 -23.11 24.57
CA SER A 340 8.94 -23.91 24.08
C SER A 340 7.57 -23.39 24.55
N VAL A 341 7.40 -22.07 24.48
CA VAL A 341 6.15 -21.40 24.86
C VAL A 341 5.08 -21.70 23.82
N ARG A 342 3.88 -22.01 24.28
CA ARG A 342 2.73 -22.25 23.39
C ARG A 342 2.06 -20.94 23.00
N GLY A 343 1.78 -20.80 21.72
CA GLY A 343 0.96 -19.67 21.22
C GLY A 343 -0.41 -19.64 21.87
N TRP A 344 -0.85 -18.46 22.28
CA TRP A 344 -2.06 -18.18 23.04
C TRP A 344 -2.04 -18.79 24.47
N SER A 345 -0.89 -18.68 25.13
CA SER A 345 -0.69 -19.10 26.52
C SER A 345 -0.17 -17.96 27.39
N GLU A 346 0.08 -18.22 28.65
CA GLU A 346 0.63 -17.29 29.65
C GLU A 346 -0.13 -15.93 29.66
N PRO A 347 -1.43 -15.93 30.06
CA PRO A 347 -2.23 -14.72 30.13
C PRO A 347 -1.62 -13.71 31.08
N ARG A 348 -1.71 -12.43 30.70
CA ARG A 348 -1.32 -11.30 31.52
C ARG A 348 -2.35 -10.18 31.38
N SER A 349 -2.70 -9.54 32.47
CA SER A 349 -3.51 -8.33 32.46
C SER A 349 -2.60 -7.12 32.25
N VAL A 350 -3.00 -6.26 31.31
CA VAL A 350 -2.32 -5.00 30.97
C VAL A 350 -3.34 -3.88 31.08
N ASP A 351 -2.94 -2.81 31.75
CA ASP A 351 -3.75 -1.62 31.94
C ASP A 351 -3.45 -0.63 30.80
N PHE A 352 -4.46 -0.34 29.98
CA PHE A 352 -4.42 0.72 28.97
C PHE A 352 -5.11 1.98 29.51
N PRO A 353 -4.78 3.17 29.00
CA PRO A 353 -5.52 4.39 29.35
C PRO A 353 -7.02 4.27 29.03
N SER A 354 -7.86 5.00 29.79
CA SER A 354 -9.28 5.14 29.48
C SER A 354 -9.48 5.70 28.06
N PRO A 355 -10.45 5.18 27.28
CA PRO A 355 -11.52 4.24 27.66
C PRO A 355 -11.19 2.76 27.42
N MET A 356 -9.98 2.40 27.01
CA MET A 356 -9.64 1.00 26.76
C MET A 356 -9.61 0.16 28.05
N GLY A 357 -8.97 0.65 29.12
CA GLY A 357 -8.89 -0.03 30.42
C GLY A 357 -8.13 -1.36 30.38
N TRP A 358 -8.43 -2.25 31.30
CA TRP A 358 -7.74 -3.54 31.45
C TRP A 358 -8.00 -4.49 30.29
N ARG A 359 -6.92 -5.12 29.81
CA ARG A 359 -6.95 -6.11 28.72
C ARG A 359 -6.17 -7.35 29.11
N THR A 360 -6.76 -8.52 28.89
CA THR A 360 -6.04 -9.79 29.02
C THR A 360 -5.38 -10.14 27.70
N VAL A 361 -4.06 -10.27 27.71
CA VAL A 361 -3.22 -10.54 26.54
C VAL A 361 -2.40 -11.81 26.74
N TYR A 362 -2.09 -12.49 25.64
CA TYR A 362 -1.48 -13.82 25.62
C TYR A 362 -0.19 -13.79 24.81
N ARG A 363 0.78 -14.63 25.15
CA ARG A 363 1.96 -14.84 24.30
C ARG A 363 1.53 -15.47 22.99
N VAL A 364 2.05 -14.90 21.90
CA VAL A 364 1.64 -15.36 20.57
C VAL A 364 2.90 -15.59 19.77
N VAL A 365 3.38 -15.07 18.89
CA VAL A 365 4.27 -15.43 17.82
C VAL A 365 5.66 -14.87 17.96
N ASP A 366 6.47 -15.34 17.07
CA ASP A 366 7.75 -14.81 16.71
C ASP A 366 7.57 -13.56 15.81
N ILE A 367 7.80 -12.37 16.38
CA ILE A 367 7.67 -11.10 15.69
C ILE A 367 9.02 -10.43 15.43
N ALA A 368 9.03 -9.42 14.57
CA ALA A 368 10.22 -8.68 14.18
C ALA A 368 10.96 -8.03 15.36
N ASP A 369 10.26 -7.62 16.43
CA ASP A 369 10.88 -7.02 17.62
C ASP A 369 11.89 -7.94 18.31
N TYR A 370 11.75 -9.28 18.22
CA TYR A 370 12.75 -10.22 18.75
C TYR A 370 14.10 -10.14 18.02
N PHE A 371 14.13 -9.53 16.83
CA PHE A 371 15.36 -9.21 16.12
C PHE A 371 15.74 -7.73 16.30
N VAL A 372 14.80 -6.81 16.09
CA VAL A 372 15.06 -5.38 16.01
C VAL A 372 15.47 -4.78 17.34
N GLN A 373 14.81 -5.16 18.45
CA GLN A 373 15.13 -4.64 19.79
C GLN A 373 16.55 -5.03 20.24
N PRO A 374 17.00 -6.30 20.16
CA PRO A 374 18.39 -6.65 20.42
C PRO A 374 19.37 -5.98 19.46
N HIS A 375 19.03 -5.88 18.17
CA HIS A 375 19.91 -5.35 17.13
C HIS A 375 20.26 -3.87 17.34
N TYR A 376 19.26 -3.03 17.62
CA TYR A 376 19.47 -1.58 17.77
C TYR A 376 19.72 -1.12 19.20
N PHE A 377 19.23 -1.85 20.21
CA PHE A 377 19.26 -1.41 21.58
C PHE A 377 20.06 -2.32 22.54
N GLY A 378 20.52 -3.48 22.05
CA GLY A 378 21.22 -4.46 22.90
C GLY A 378 20.30 -5.11 23.95
N THR A 379 18.99 -5.08 23.74
CA THR A 379 17.97 -5.60 24.66
C THR A 379 18.17 -7.10 24.91
N LYS A 380 18.18 -7.52 26.19
CA LYS A 380 18.37 -8.93 26.59
C LYS A 380 17.08 -9.75 26.50
N ALA A 381 15.93 -9.12 26.73
CA ALA A 381 14.64 -9.78 26.74
C ALA A 381 13.58 -8.97 26.01
N VAL A 382 12.81 -9.63 25.17
CA VAL A 382 11.65 -9.08 24.48
C VAL A 382 10.46 -10.01 24.72
N GLU A 383 9.31 -9.47 25.10
CA GLU A 383 8.07 -10.22 25.22
C GLU A 383 6.97 -9.57 24.40
N PHE A 384 6.25 -10.36 23.63
CA PHE A 384 5.13 -9.90 22.83
C PHE A 384 3.86 -10.66 23.18
N ARG A 385 2.78 -9.90 23.35
CA ARG A 385 1.45 -10.43 23.64
C ARG A 385 0.38 -9.75 22.79
N ILE A 386 -0.69 -10.48 22.50
CA ILE A 386 -1.89 -9.96 21.87
C ILE A 386 -3.12 -10.50 22.59
N GLY A 387 -4.21 -9.72 22.63
CA GLY A 387 -5.48 -10.16 23.18
C GLY A 387 -6.65 -9.37 22.63
N SER A 388 -7.77 -10.06 22.43
CA SER A 388 -9.04 -9.40 22.11
C SER A 388 -9.52 -8.58 23.32
N GLU A 389 -10.30 -7.53 23.07
CA GLU A 389 -11.00 -6.80 24.13
C GLU A 389 -12.04 -7.66 24.85
N LEU A 390 -12.60 -8.68 24.18
CA LEU A 390 -13.59 -9.57 24.75
C LEU A 390 -12.94 -10.80 25.38
N LEU A 391 -13.07 -10.92 26.69
CA LEU A 391 -12.49 -12.05 27.45
C LEU A 391 -12.96 -13.42 26.94
N ILE A 392 -14.22 -13.52 26.50
CA ILE A 392 -14.78 -14.76 25.98
C ILE A 392 -14.04 -15.26 24.72
N LEU A 393 -13.64 -14.37 23.83
CA LEU A 393 -12.84 -14.72 22.66
C LEU A 393 -11.43 -15.18 23.07
N ASN A 394 -10.83 -14.52 24.06
CA ASN A 394 -9.53 -14.89 24.59
C ASN A 394 -9.54 -16.28 25.21
N LEU A 395 -10.58 -16.61 26.00
CA LEU A 395 -10.77 -17.93 26.59
C LEU A 395 -11.00 -19.02 25.51
N LEU A 396 -11.81 -18.69 24.50
CA LEU A 396 -12.04 -19.61 23.37
C LEU A 396 -10.73 -19.92 22.63
N PHE A 397 -9.93 -18.89 22.32
CA PHE A 397 -8.63 -19.11 21.66
C PHE A 397 -7.65 -19.88 22.55
N SER A 398 -7.65 -19.65 23.87
CA SER A 398 -6.86 -20.44 24.83
C SER A 398 -7.26 -21.91 24.81
N TRP A 399 -8.56 -22.18 24.80
CA TRP A 399 -9.08 -23.54 24.73
C TRP A 399 -8.71 -24.22 23.38
N LEU A 400 -8.90 -23.52 22.27
CA LEU A 400 -8.50 -24.00 20.94
C LEU A 400 -6.98 -24.26 20.85
N ALA A 401 -6.16 -23.42 21.46
CA ALA A 401 -4.72 -23.60 21.54
C ALA A 401 -4.34 -24.87 22.32
N ALA A 402 -4.99 -25.10 23.45
CA ALA A 402 -4.79 -26.29 24.26
C ALA A 402 -5.22 -27.57 23.52
N LEU A 403 -6.37 -27.52 22.86
CA LEU A 403 -6.90 -28.64 22.07
C LEU A 403 -5.97 -28.96 20.89
N ARG A 404 -5.54 -27.97 20.14
CA ARG A 404 -4.60 -28.15 19.03
C ARG A 404 -3.28 -28.75 19.48
N GLY A 405 -2.71 -28.22 20.60
CA GLY A 405 -1.46 -28.76 21.15
C GLY A 405 -1.55 -30.19 21.63
N LYS A 406 -2.74 -30.64 22.07
CA LYS A 406 -2.97 -32.04 22.46
C LYS A 406 -3.20 -32.98 21.28
N LEU A 407 -3.92 -32.51 20.25
CA LEU A 407 -4.36 -33.34 19.13
C LEU A 407 -3.47 -33.23 17.88
N GLY A 408 -2.49 -32.34 17.86
CA GLY A 408 -1.63 -32.10 16.70
C GLY A 408 -2.38 -31.60 15.46
N MET A 409 -3.53 -30.93 15.64
CA MET A 409 -4.39 -30.52 14.53
C MET A 409 -3.75 -29.44 13.65
N PRO A 410 -3.85 -29.53 12.31
CA PRO A 410 -3.45 -28.44 11.42
C PRO A 410 -4.25 -27.15 11.67
N ALA A 411 -3.59 -25.99 11.59
CA ALA A 411 -4.20 -24.67 11.83
C ALA A 411 -5.44 -24.39 10.97
N LYS A 412 -5.48 -24.95 9.75
CA LYS A 412 -6.61 -24.78 8.82
C LYS A 412 -7.98 -25.12 9.41
N PHE A 413 -8.02 -26.08 10.36
CA PHE A 413 -9.27 -26.47 11.03
C PHE A 413 -9.74 -25.44 12.07
N LEU A 414 -8.86 -24.53 12.51
CA LEU A 414 -9.21 -23.45 13.43
C LEU A 414 -9.79 -22.23 12.71
N ILE A 415 -9.55 -22.07 11.41
CA ILE A 415 -9.89 -20.83 10.66
C ILE A 415 -11.40 -20.58 10.65
N ALA A 416 -12.18 -21.57 10.22
CA ALA A 416 -13.64 -21.40 10.09
C ALA A 416 -14.33 -21.17 11.45
N PRO A 417 -14.11 -21.99 12.50
CA PRO A 417 -14.75 -21.76 13.79
C PRO A 417 -14.31 -20.44 14.45
N SER A 418 -13.05 -20.07 14.30
CA SER A 418 -12.56 -18.80 14.84
C SER A 418 -13.17 -17.58 14.13
N ARG A 419 -13.32 -17.64 12.80
CA ARG A 419 -14.00 -16.57 12.03
C ARG A 419 -15.46 -16.45 12.44
N LEU A 420 -16.15 -17.57 12.61
CA LEU A 420 -17.54 -17.59 13.06
C LEU A 420 -17.67 -16.98 14.45
N ALA A 421 -16.81 -17.38 15.40
CA ALA A 421 -16.79 -16.83 16.75
C ALA A 421 -16.56 -15.30 16.74
N VAL A 422 -15.55 -14.82 16.01
CA VAL A 422 -15.30 -13.39 15.91
C VAL A 422 -16.50 -12.65 15.29
N ALA A 423 -17.11 -13.19 14.24
CA ALA A 423 -18.29 -12.59 13.62
C ALA A 423 -19.49 -12.52 14.59
N LEU A 424 -19.71 -13.59 15.35
CA LEU A 424 -20.81 -13.68 16.32
C LEU A 424 -20.64 -12.68 17.47
N PHE A 425 -19.41 -12.48 17.94
CA PHE A 425 -19.12 -11.58 19.06
C PHE A 425 -18.77 -10.14 18.63
N ALA A 426 -18.58 -9.86 17.34
CA ALA A 426 -18.27 -8.52 16.83
C ALA A 426 -19.28 -7.43 17.27
N PRO A 427 -20.61 -7.67 17.34
CA PRO A 427 -21.55 -6.64 17.80
C PRO A 427 -21.28 -6.14 19.21
N PHE A 428 -20.71 -6.98 20.08
CA PHE A 428 -20.41 -6.66 21.49
C PHE A 428 -19.05 -5.97 21.68
N GLY A 429 -18.27 -5.85 20.63
CA GLY A 429 -16.96 -5.21 20.66
C GLY A 429 -16.98 -3.74 20.25
N THR A 430 -15.80 -3.14 20.21
CA THR A 430 -15.56 -1.76 19.80
C THR A 430 -14.67 -1.69 18.58
N SER A 431 -14.49 -0.48 18.02
CA SER A 431 -13.47 -0.16 17.01
C SER A 431 -12.20 0.44 17.62
N GLN A 432 -12.06 0.39 18.96
CA GLN A 432 -10.85 0.79 19.66
C GLN A 432 -9.70 -0.14 19.32
N GLY A 433 -8.48 0.36 19.39
CA GLY A 433 -7.29 -0.49 19.28
C GLY A 433 -6.07 0.26 19.76
N GLY A 434 -5.11 -0.48 20.31
CA GLY A 434 -3.91 0.13 20.82
C GLY A 434 -2.77 -0.84 21.03
N VAL A 435 -1.60 -0.26 21.23
CA VAL A 435 -0.37 -0.92 21.66
C VAL A 435 0.09 -0.32 22.98
N TRP A 436 0.49 -1.19 23.87
CA TRP A 436 1.13 -0.89 25.14
C TRP A 436 2.57 -1.39 25.08
N ILE A 437 3.51 -0.59 25.58
CA ILE A 437 4.93 -0.89 25.53
C ILE A 437 5.51 -0.55 26.91
N ARG A 438 6.18 -1.50 27.56
CA ARG A 438 6.97 -1.27 28.74
C ARG A 438 8.45 -1.47 28.41
N ILE A 439 9.26 -0.51 28.81
CA ILE A 439 10.69 -0.51 28.60
C ILE A 439 11.35 -0.42 29.96
N GLU A 440 12.16 -1.41 30.28
CA GLU A 440 12.90 -1.52 31.54
C GLU A 440 14.41 -1.46 31.24
N GLY A 441 15.15 -0.77 32.11
CA GLY A 441 16.60 -0.60 31.92
C GLY A 441 17.30 -0.14 33.21
N ARG A 442 18.56 0.27 33.07
CA ARG A 442 19.36 0.81 34.17
C ARG A 442 19.97 2.16 33.78
N LEU A 443 19.68 3.14 34.61
CA LEU A 443 20.28 4.47 34.55
C LEU A 443 21.06 4.71 35.85
N ASP A 444 22.34 4.96 35.75
CA ASP A 444 23.25 5.17 36.92
C ASP A 444 23.22 4.02 37.94
N GLY A 445 23.03 2.77 37.44
CA GLY A 445 22.95 1.57 38.28
C GLY A 445 21.57 1.28 38.85
N GLU A 446 20.64 2.24 38.83
CA GLU A 446 19.26 2.08 39.31
C GLU A 446 18.37 1.48 38.23
N HIS A 447 17.46 0.59 38.68
CA HIS A 447 16.41 0.09 37.79
C HIS A 447 15.40 1.19 37.50
N ARG A 448 15.14 1.41 36.22
CA ARG A 448 14.18 2.38 35.71
C ARG A 448 13.24 1.70 34.69
N GLN A 449 12.00 2.18 34.68
CA GLN A 449 11.04 1.75 33.65
C GLN A 449 10.20 2.93 33.19
N VAL A 450 9.64 2.75 31.98
CA VAL A 450 8.63 3.63 31.42
C VAL A 450 7.62 2.80 30.64
N GLU A 451 6.36 3.16 30.77
CA GLU A 451 5.28 2.57 30.00
C GLU A 451 4.70 3.61 29.04
N TRP A 452 4.42 3.15 27.84
CA TRP A 452 3.76 3.91 26.79
C TRP A 452 2.49 3.22 26.36
N ALA A 453 1.47 4.00 26.03
CA ALA A 453 0.27 3.53 25.34
C ALA A 453 0.01 4.41 24.12
N VAL A 454 -0.23 3.76 22.98
CA VAL A 454 -0.64 4.41 21.74
C VAL A 454 -1.95 3.75 21.31
N TRP A 455 -3.03 4.53 21.21
CA TRP A 455 -4.35 3.97 20.89
C TRP A 455 -5.25 4.92 20.13
N ALA A 456 -6.27 4.37 19.51
CA ALA A 456 -7.34 5.13 18.90
C ALA A 456 -8.69 4.64 19.43
N ASN A 457 -9.60 5.58 19.69
CA ASN A 457 -10.94 5.26 20.17
C ASN A 457 -11.84 4.71 19.06
N GLU A 458 -11.53 5.08 17.83
CA GLU A 458 -12.22 4.63 16.63
C GLU A 458 -11.18 4.29 15.56
N ARG A 459 -11.50 3.29 14.73
CA ARG A 459 -10.63 2.86 13.63
C ARG A 459 -9.19 2.55 14.07
N GLY A 460 -9.03 1.89 15.21
CA GLY A 460 -7.71 1.51 15.74
C GLY A 460 -6.90 0.62 14.79
N GLU A 461 -7.56 -0.03 13.85
CA GLU A 461 -6.93 -0.80 12.77
C GLU A 461 -6.02 0.04 11.84
N ARG A 462 -6.12 1.38 11.89
CA ARG A 462 -5.27 2.28 11.09
C ARG A 462 -3.87 2.45 11.67
N ILE A 463 -3.70 2.25 12.97
CA ILE A 463 -2.40 2.49 13.64
C ILE A 463 -1.23 1.80 12.90
N PRO A 464 -1.32 0.55 12.43
CA PRO A 464 -0.25 -0.11 11.71
C PRO A 464 0.16 0.54 10.38
N ALA A 465 -0.73 1.31 9.75
CA ALA A 465 -0.46 1.95 8.46
C ALA A 465 0.23 3.32 8.60
N VAL A 466 0.11 3.95 9.77
CA VAL A 466 0.53 5.34 9.99
C VAL A 466 2.05 5.53 9.92
N PRO A 467 2.90 4.70 10.54
CA PRO A 467 4.35 4.91 10.49
C PRO A 467 4.90 4.89 9.05
N ALA A 468 4.41 3.96 8.22
CA ALA A 468 4.83 3.86 6.83
C ALA A 468 4.41 5.10 6.00
N ALA A 469 3.22 5.65 6.26
CA ALA A 469 2.76 6.87 5.60
C ALA A 469 3.57 8.11 6.06
N ILE A 470 3.91 8.22 7.35
CA ILE A 470 4.79 9.28 7.86
C ILE A 470 6.18 9.18 7.23
N ALA A 471 6.78 7.98 7.22
CA ALA A 471 8.09 7.74 6.61
C ALA A 471 8.10 8.14 5.12
N ALA A 472 7.06 7.78 4.37
CA ALA A 472 6.93 8.17 2.97
C ALA A 472 6.82 9.69 2.79
N ALA A 473 6.02 10.37 3.61
CA ALA A 473 5.89 11.82 3.57
C ALA A 473 7.21 12.52 3.89
N MET A 474 7.96 12.03 4.90
CA MET A 474 9.27 12.58 5.27
C MET A 474 10.34 12.32 4.20
N LEU A 475 10.33 11.15 3.55
CA LEU A 475 11.20 10.86 2.41
C LEU A 475 10.95 11.82 1.24
N LEU A 476 9.69 12.02 0.87
CA LEU A 476 9.31 12.95 -0.20
C LEU A 476 9.69 14.39 0.12
N ALA A 477 9.63 14.77 1.40
CA ALA A 477 10.04 16.10 1.89
C ALA A 477 11.56 16.26 2.07
N GLY A 478 12.36 15.21 1.85
CA GLY A 478 13.80 15.22 2.06
C GLY A 478 14.23 15.38 3.52
N LYS A 479 13.36 15.00 4.48
CA LYS A 479 13.58 15.19 5.93
C LYS A 479 14.21 13.99 6.64
N VAL A 480 14.56 12.95 5.92
CA VAL A 480 15.20 11.73 6.45
C VAL A 480 16.46 11.40 5.66
N PRO A 481 17.44 10.68 6.25
CA PRO A 481 18.60 10.19 5.52
C PRO A 481 18.17 9.38 4.29
N LYS A 482 18.87 9.58 3.17
CA LYS A 482 18.56 8.90 1.89
C LYS A 482 19.39 7.66 1.65
N GLU A 483 20.16 7.17 2.64
CA GLU A 483 21.12 6.10 2.47
C GLU A 483 21.04 5.06 3.58
N GLY A 484 20.99 3.81 3.20
CA GLY A 484 21.05 2.67 4.12
C GLY A 484 19.68 2.24 4.67
N ILE A 485 19.73 1.20 5.52
CA ILE A 485 18.55 0.81 6.33
C ILE A 485 18.39 1.86 7.42
N VAL A 486 17.23 2.48 7.45
CA VAL A 486 16.95 3.61 8.34
C VAL A 486 16.74 3.12 9.77
N PRO A 487 17.58 3.53 10.73
CA PRO A 487 17.46 3.14 12.14
C PRO A 487 16.28 3.86 12.82
N PRO A 488 15.79 3.39 13.97
CA PRO A 488 14.60 3.90 14.66
C PRO A 488 14.82 5.24 15.40
N ASN A 489 15.53 6.17 14.78
CA ASN A 489 15.76 7.56 15.22
C ASN A 489 15.50 8.58 14.11
N TRP A 490 14.75 8.17 13.09
CA TRP A 490 14.48 8.96 11.88
C TRP A 490 13.45 10.08 12.06
N ILE A 491 12.76 10.10 13.20
CA ILE A 491 11.77 11.12 13.57
C ILE A 491 11.95 11.49 15.04
N SER A 492 11.74 12.76 15.40
CA SER A 492 11.77 13.16 16.80
C SER A 492 10.48 12.73 17.52
N TYR A 493 10.54 12.69 18.86
CA TYR A 493 9.38 12.37 19.68
C TYR A 493 8.22 13.35 19.41
N GLU A 494 8.51 14.65 19.42
CA GLU A 494 7.53 15.72 19.23
C GLU A 494 6.85 15.62 17.87
N GLN A 495 7.66 15.37 16.82
CA GLN A 495 7.14 15.21 15.47
C GLN A 495 6.25 13.98 15.35
N LEU A 496 6.67 12.82 15.89
CA LEU A 496 5.86 11.61 15.87
C LEU A 496 4.54 11.80 16.59
N VAL A 497 4.58 12.37 17.80
CA VAL A 497 3.37 12.62 18.59
C VAL A 497 2.42 13.56 17.86
N ALA A 498 2.91 14.65 17.29
CA ALA A 498 2.09 15.57 16.49
C ALA A 498 1.42 14.85 15.32
N GLU A 499 2.17 14.02 14.58
CA GLU A 499 1.65 13.22 13.46
C GLU A 499 0.60 12.19 13.90
N LEU A 500 0.76 11.58 15.08
CA LEU A 500 -0.23 10.65 15.63
C LEU A 500 -1.50 11.37 16.06
N LEU A 501 -1.37 12.49 16.77
CA LEU A 501 -2.50 13.27 17.27
C LEU A 501 -3.36 13.86 16.15
N THR A 502 -2.76 14.36 15.07
CA THR A 502 -3.49 14.86 13.89
C THR A 502 -4.33 13.77 13.21
N ARG A 503 -4.00 12.51 13.43
CA ARG A 503 -4.74 11.33 12.95
C ARG A 503 -5.74 10.78 13.95
N GLY A 504 -5.94 11.46 15.11
CA GLY A 504 -6.82 11.00 16.18
C GLY A 504 -6.27 9.80 16.96
N ILE A 505 -4.97 9.55 16.86
CA ILE A 505 -4.27 8.52 17.63
C ILE A 505 -3.70 9.19 18.88
N ARG A 506 -4.01 8.66 20.05
CA ARG A 506 -3.60 9.20 21.33
C ARG A 506 -2.33 8.53 21.84
N VAL A 507 -1.55 9.26 22.62
CA VAL A 507 -0.33 8.78 23.26
C VAL A 507 -0.40 9.12 24.74
N ALA A 508 0.00 8.18 25.58
CA ALA A 508 0.18 8.42 27.01
C ALA A 508 1.42 7.70 27.53
N SER A 509 1.99 8.22 28.62
CA SER A 509 3.11 7.59 29.32
C SER A 509 2.90 7.59 30.81
N ARG A 510 3.62 6.70 31.53
CA ARG A 510 3.78 6.70 32.96
C ARG A 510 5.11 6.07 33.36
N ALA A 511 5.65 6.47 34.51
CA ALA A 511 6.93 5.95 34.97
C ALA A 511 6.79 4.53 35.54
N ASN A 512 5.73 4.27 36.34
CA ASN A 512 5.48 2.95 36.92
C ASN A 512 4.04 2.49 36.63
N SER A 513 3.81 1.20 36.73
CA SER A 513 2.47 0.61 36.47
C SER A 513 1.41 1.06 37.48
N SER A 514 1.81 1.54 38.67
CA SER A 514 0.93 2.11 39.69
C SER A 514 0.58 3.57 39.46
N ASP A 515 1.34 4.25 38.63
CA ASP A 515 1.16 5.68 38.38
C ASP A 515 -0.02 5.93 37.42
N PRO A 516 -0.68 7.08 37.53
CA PRO A 516 -1.70 7.46 36.56
C PRO A 516 -1.08 7.67 35.17
N TRP A 517 -1.87 7.43 34.15
CA TRP A 517 -1.49 7.73 32.78
C TRP A 517 -1.46 9.25 32.52
N HIS A 518 -0.35 9.75 32.05
CA HIS A 518 -0.20 11.12 31.58
C HIS A 518 -0.43 11.17 30.07
N LEU A 519 -1.54 11.81 29.68
CA LEU A 519 -1.85 12.04 28.27
C LEU A 519 -0.85 13.02 27.67
N VAL A 520 -0.29 12.66 26.55
CA VAL A 520 0.58 13.56 25.80
C VAL A 520 -0.32 14.47 24.95
N SER A 521 -0.19 15.78 25.14
CA SER A 521 -0.79 16.81 24.27
C SER A 521 0.24 17.26 23.23
N ALA A 522 -0.21 17.75 22.08
CA ALA A 522 0.66 18.49 21.20
C ALA A 522 1.21 19.68 21.99
N ALA A 523 2.52 19.88 21.99
CA ALA A 523 3.09 21.12 22.51
C ALA A 523 2.45 22.27 21.72
N ALA A 524 1.90 23.25 22.48
CA ALA A 524 1.23 24.40 21.91
C ALA A 524 2.24 25.29 21.13
#